data_5606205c40d014679fc0e0bd231c2e18
#
_entry.id   5606205c40d014679fc0e0bd231c2e18
#
_cell.length_a   1.000
_cell.length_b   1.000
_cell.length_c   1.000
_cell.angle_alpha   90.00
_cell.angle_beta   90.00
_cell.angle_gamma   90.00
#
_symmetry.space_group_name_H-M   'P 1'
#
loop_
_entity.id
_entity.type
_entity.pdbx_description
1 polymer ?
#
loop_
_entity_poly.entity_id
_entity_poly.type
_entity_poly.pdbx_seq_one_letter_code
_entity_poly.pdbx_strand_id
1 'polypeptide(L)' 'GHLVHISARSGGLSITAIGKSLDAGRKGDLIRVINIDSKKPVHARIVGASSVEVLF' A
#
# COMPACT_ATOMS: atom_id res chain seq x y z
N GLY A 1 -9.74 0.25 -9.46
CA GLY A 1 -8.78 -0.14 -8.50
C GLY A 1 -8.94 -1.54 -7.99
N HIS A 2 -7.83 -2.12 -7.68
CA HIS A 2 -7.77 -3.46 -7.10
C HIS A 2 -7.54 -3.36 -5.61
N LEU A 3 -8.05 -4.34 -4.88
CA LEU A 3 -7.74 -4.47 -3.46
C LEU A 3 -6.30 -4.93 -3.30
N VAL A 4 -5.59 -4.27 -2.40
CA VAL A 4 -4.20 -4.60 -2.13
C VAL A 4 -3.98 -4.68 -0.62
N HIS A 5 -2.99 -5.47 -0.22
CA HIS A 5 -2.55 -5.54 1.16
C HIS A 5 -1.48 -4.49 1.37
N ILE A 6 -1.71 -3.58 2.30
CA ILE A 6 -0.78 -2.52 2.63
C ILE A 6 -0.01 -2.94 3.87
N SER A 7 1.30 -3.05 3.75
CA SER A 7 2.19 -3.29 4.87
C SER A 7 2.86 -1.99 5.24
N ALA A 8 2.82 -1.62 6.50
CA ALA A 8 3.49 -0.44 7.01
C ALA A 8 4.43 -0.83 8.14
N ARG A 9 5.65 -0.34 8.11
CA ARG A 9 6.64 -0.59 9.14
C ARG A 9 7.13 0.71 9.73
N SER A 10 7.17 0.76 11.04
CA SER A 10 7.68 1.92 11.75
C SER A 10 8.28 1.47 13.09
N GLY A 11 9.58 1.70 13.27
CA GLY A 11 10.23 1.45 14.55
C GLY A 11 10.06 0.05 15.12
N GLY A 12 10.11 -0.97 14.30
CA GLY A 12 9.94 -2.36 14.73
C GLY A 12 8.49 -2.83 14.78
N LEU A 13 7.53 -1.92 14.54
CA LEU A 13 6.12 -2.27 14.44
C LEU A 13 5.75 -2.57 13.00
N SER A 14 4.94 -3.59 12.80
CA SER A 14 4.42 -3.94 11.48
C SER A 14 2.90 -3.84 11.53
N ILE A 15 2.32 -3.07 10.63
CA ILE A 15 0.88 -2.90 10.55
C ILE A 15 0.45 -3.35 9.16
N THR A 16 -0.62 -4.12 9.11
CA THR A 16 -1.20 -4.56 7.84
C THR A 16 -2.60 -3.98 7.71
N ALA A 17 -2.91 -3.46 6.57
CA ALA A 17 -4.22 -2.89 6.29
C ALA A 17 -4.64 -3.28 4.88
N ILE A 18 -5.89 -3.03 4.54
CA ILE A 18 -6.41 -3.27 3.20
C ILE A 18 -6.71 -1.92 2.56
N GLY A 19 -6.33 -1.78 1.30
CA GLY A 19 -6.59 -0.57 0.55
C GLY A 19 -6.95 -0.88 -0.88
N LYS A 20 -7.20 0.17 -1.65
CA LYS A 20 -7.44 0.08 -3.09
C LYS A 20 -6.33 0.83 -3.81
N SER A 21 -5.79 0.22 -4.85
CA SER A 21 -4.81 0.91 -5.68
C SER A 21 -5.52 1.95 -6.54
N LEU A 22 -4.96 3.14 -6.61
CA LEU A 22 -5.46 4.22 -7.45
C LEU A 22 -4.73 4.27 -8.79
N ASP A 23 -3.55 3.70 -8.85
CA ASP A 23 -2.73 3.67 -10.05
C ASP A 23 -2.38 2.24 -10.39
N ALA A 24 -2.02 2.00 -11.64
CA ALA A 24 -1.47 0.73 -12.07
C ALA A 24 0.05 0.83 -12.05
N GLY A 25 0.72 -0.29 -11.78
CA GLY A 25 2.18 -0.32 -11.77
C GLY A 25 2.69 -1.72 -11.66
N ARG A 26 4.00 -1.84 -11.67
CA ARG A 26 4.71 -3.10 -11.57
C ARG A 26 5.47 -3.16 -10.25
N LYS A 27 5.95 -4.35 -9.92
CA LYS A 27 6.79 -4.54 -8.74
C LYS A 27 7.95 -3.54 -8.75
N GLY A 28 8.09 -2.82 -7.67
CA GLY A 28 9.10 -1.77 -7.51
C GLY A 28 8.61 -0.37 -7.82
N ASP A 29 7.44 -0.23 -8.42
CA ASP A 29 6.88 1.08 -8.73
C ASP A 29 6.22 1.70 -7.50
N LEU A 30 6.25 3.02 -7.44
CA LEU A 30 5.50 3.76 -6.44
C LEU A 30 4.14 4.11 -7.02
N ILE A 31 3.09 3.76 -6.28
CA ILE A 31 1.73 4.07 -6.69
C ILE A 31 0.98 4.69 -5.53
N ARG A 32 -0.18 5.25 -5.83
CA ARG A 32 -1.07 5.75 -4.79
C ARG A 32 -2.07 4.67 -4.45
N VAL A 33 -2.29 4.48 -3.16
CA VAL A 33 -3.31 3.57 -2.68
C VAL A 33 -4.15 4.30 -1.65
N ILE A 34 -5.40 3.95 -1.54
CA ILE A 34 -6.29 4.54 -0.55
C ILE A 34 -6.59 3.49 0.51
N ASN A 35 -6.40 3.88 1.76
CA ASN A 35 -6.73 3.00 2.88
C ASN A 35 -8.26 2.99 3.04
N ILE A 36 -8.85 1.81 3.05
CA ILE A 36 -10.30 1.67 3.14
C ILE A 36 -10.84 2.21 4.46
N ASP A 37 -10.12 1.99 5.54
CA ASP A 37 -10.55 2.41 6.87
C ASP A 37 -10.49 3.93 7.05
N SER A 38 -9.36 4.53 6.73
CA SER A 38 -9.17 5.96 6.92
C SER A 38 -9.59 6.78 5.72
N LYS A 39 -9.73 6.14 4.58
CA LYS A 39 -10.05 6.78 3.29
C LYS A 39 -9.04 7.85 2.89
N LYS A 40 -7.81 7.70 3.36
CA LYS A 40 -6.72 8.63 3.04
C LYS A 40 -5.79 8.01 2.02
N PRO A 41 -5.40 8.75 0.98
CA PRO A 41 -4.45 8.22 0.01
C PRO A 41 -3.05 8.22 0.59
N VAL A 42 -2.29 7.19 0.30
CA VAL A 42 -0.89 7.08 0.69
C VAL A 42 -0.08 6.60 -0.51
N HIS A 43 1.18 6.96 -0.53
CA HIS A 43 2.10 6.45 -1.54
C HIS A 43 2.73 5.16 -1.01
N ALA A 44 2.75 4.14 -1.84
CA ALA A 44 3.30 2.86 -1.46
C ALA A 44 4.04 2.24 -2.64
N ARG A 45 4.99 1.38 -2.33
CA ARG A 45 5.76 0.65 -3.34
C ARG A 45 5.14 -0.73 -3.53
N ILE A 46 4.99 -1.14 -4.77
CA ILE A 46 4.51 -2.47 -5.08
C ILE A 46 5.60 -3.48 -4.79
N VAL A 47 5.34 -4.43 -3.91
CA VAL A 47 6.29 -5.48 -3.53
C VAL A 47 5.84 -6.86 -3.97
N GLY A 48 4.63 -6.98 -4.49
CA GLY A 48 4.08 -8.24 -4.98
C GLY A 48 2.83 -8.01 -5.79
N ALA A 49 2.17 -9.08 -6.22
CA ALA A 49 1.02 -9.00 -7.11
C ALA A 49 -0.14 -8.18 -6.53
N SER A 50 -0.37 -8.27 -5.24
CA SER A 50 -1.43 -7.52 -4.57
C SER A 50 -0.94 -6.96 -3.25
N SER A 51 0.36 -6.71 -3.15
CA SER A 51 0.98 -6.24 -1.90
C SER A 51 1.76 -4.97 -2.14
N VAL A 52 1.58 -4.02 -1.27
CA VAL A 52 2.32 -2.76 -1.31
C VAL A 52 2.90 -2.48 0.07
N GLU A 53 3.96 -1.71 0.12
CA GLU A 53 4.65 -1.38 1.35
C GLU A 53 4.74 0.13 1.51
N VAL A 54 4.39 0.61 2.68
CA VAL A 54 4.53 2.01 3.06
C VAL A 54 5.63 2.11 4.09
N LEU A 55 6.57 3.02 3.87
CA LEU A 55 7.65 3.27 4.82
C LEU A 55 7.41 4.62 5.49
N PHE A 56 7.55 4.64 6.79
CA PHE A 56 7.45 5.85 7.56
C PHE A 56 8.81 6.34 8.01
#